data_55a064f5cc50ce8e59f2b68fd7473c31
#
_entry.id   55a064f5cc50ce8e59f2b68fd7473c31
#
_cell.length_a   1.000
_cell.length_b   1.000
_cell.length_c   1.000
_cell.angle_alpha   90.00
_cell.angle_beta   90.00
_cell.angle_gamma   90.00
#
_symmetry.space_group_name_H-M   'P 1'
#
loop_
_entity.id
_entity.type
_entity.pdbx_description
1 polymer ?
#
loop_
_entity_poly.entity_id
_entity_poly.type
_entity_poly.pdbx_seq_one_letter_code
_entity_poly.pdbx_strand_id
1 'polypeptide(L)'
;AMLKEHALAHATGYVCPMHPDVTSDEPSKCPICGMDLVPVAAAAPEDTAGAPAERRILHYRHPHKPEVTSPEPRKDEMGMDYLPVYADAGDTGATVTVDAGMRQALGVRTAQAERAPLARRVEAVATVAFDRRGTREIRVRAEGWVEQLRVRAAGERVRKGQPLFTVFSPKLATTRQDLERARELNDPELIAAAEARLRALGAGAGAGSRTVVTAPVDGVVEELMVYEGGMLTPDMVAARITPLGEVWVVAAVPESASGGLEVGATAQLSFRAYPGETLEARVTEILPELNMETRTVQARLTVANADARLRPGMVGTAAIEVGTAREVVQVPLDAVIRTGRGERVVVALGEGRFGTREVVTGLESGDRVEIRRGLEPGEEVVVSGQFLIDSESNLRSSLGRLEAAPVPAEPA
;
A
#
# COMPACT_ATOMS: atom_id res chain seq x y z
N ALA A 1 63.53 -18.78 -24.77
CA ALA A 1 63.49 -20.07 -24.16
C ALA A 1 62.09 -20.65 -24.35
N MET A 2 62.03 -21.81 -24.92
CA MET A 2 60.92 -22.47 -25.62
C MET A 2 59.75 -22.89 -24.72
N LEU A 3 58.60 -22.51 -25.10
CA LEU A 3 57.31 -23.04 -24.60
C LEU A 3 56.95 -24.29 -25.42
N LYS A 4 56.68 -25.38 -24.72
CA LYS A 4 56.07 -26.55 -25.31
C LYS A 4 54.57 -26.47 -25.19
N GLU A 5 53.89 -26.39 -26.31
CA GLU A 5 52.46 -26.62 -26.47
C GLU A 5 52.16 -28.09 -26.20
N HIS A 6 51.20 -28.35 -25.28
CA HIS A 6 50.52 -29.63 -25.22
C HIS A 6 49.10 -29.41 -25.75
N ALA A 7 48.90 -29.86 -27.00
CA ALA A 7 47.58 -29.97 -27.61
C ALA A 7 46.76 -31.06 -26.89
N LEU A 8 45.61 -30.67 -26.37
CA LEU A 8 44.56 -31.60 -25.88
C LEU A 8 43.84 -32.18 -27.10
N ALA A 9 43.95 -33.48 -27.29
CA ALA A 9 43.21 -34.24 -28.28
C ALA A 9 41.73 -34.24 -27.91
N HIS A 10 40.90 -33.56 -28.71
CA HIS A 10 39.46 -33.69 -28.69
C HIS A 10 39.05 -34.98 -29.40
N ALA A 11 38.41 -35.87 -28.67
CA ALA A 11 37.76 -37.04 -29.26
C ALA A 11 36.52 -36.58 -30.04
N THR A 12 36.63 -36.42 -31.33
CA THR A 12 35.50 -36.15 -32.22
C THR A 12 35.09 -37.47 -32.87
N GLY A 13 33.96 -38.05 -32.46
CA GLY A 13 33.34 -39.16 -33.15
C GLY A 13 32.48 -38.66 -34.32
N TYR A 14 32.41 -39.47 -35.39
CA TYR A 14 31.52 -39.26 -36.54
C TYR A 14 30.37 -40.25 -36.49
N VAL A 15 29.14 -39.80 -36.81
CA VAL A 15 27.93 -40.65 -36.82
C VAL A 15 27.17 -40.49 -38.14
N CYS A 16 26.52 -41.54 -38.60
CA CYS A 16 25.67 -41.48 -39.78
C CYS A 16 24.30 -40.87 -39.44
N PRO A 17 23.84 -39.80 -40.13
CA PRO A 17 22.52 -39.17 -39.86
C PRO A 17 21.32 -40.10 -40.01
N MET A 18 21.46 -41.13 -40.83
CA MET A 18 20.39 -42.10 -41.09
C MET A 18 20.50 -43.40 -40.31
N HIS A 19 21.71 -43.71 -39.81
CA HIS A 19 22.01 -44.92 -39.00
C HIS A 19 22.80 -44.53 -37.77
N PRO A 20 22.15 -44.12 -36.71
CA PRO A 20 22.81 -43.64 -35.48
C PRO A 20 23.75 -44.64 -34.82
N ASP A 21 23.55 -45.91 -35.10
CA ASP A 21 24.41 -46.98 -34.55
C ASP A 21 25.75 -47.14 -35.30
N VAL A 22 25.92 -46.46 -36.41
CA VAL A 22 27.18 -46.45 -37.18
C VAL A 22 28.00 -45.25 -36.82
N THR A 23 29.04 -45.50 -36.00
CA THR A 23 29.98 -44.48 -35.52
C THR A 23 31.40 -44.78 -35.99
N SER A 24 32.23 -43.76 -36.15
CA SER A 24 33.66 -43.89 -36.53
C SER A 24 34.46 -42.77 -35.86
N ASP A 25 35.69 -43.06 -35.54
CA ASP A 25 36.63 -42.09 -35.00
C ASP A 25 37.29 -41.23 -36.11
N GLU A 26 37.12 -41.59 -37.37
CA GLU A 26 37.66 -40.89 -38.52
C GLU A 26 36.56 -40.56 -39.55
N PRO A 27 36.72 -39.48 -40.34
CA PRO A 27 35.74 -39.17 -41.38
C PRO A 27 35.69 -40.28 -42.42
N SER A 28 34.59 -40.96 -42.52
CA SER A 28 34.37 -42.11 -43.40
C SER A 28 32.93 -42.16 -43.94
N LYS A 29 32.64 -43.12 -44.85
CA LYS A 29 31.29 -43.31 -45.37
C LYS A 29 30.59 -44.40 -44.63
N CYS A 30 29.30 -44.22 -44.42
CA CYS A 30 28.45 -45.23 -43.80
C CYS A 30 28.39 -46.50 -44.67
N PRO A 31 28.75 -47.68 -44.15
CA PRO A 31 28.79 -48.91 -44.90
C PRO A 31 27.37 -49.41 -45.33
N ILE A 32 26.32 -48.84 -44.72
CA ILE A 32 24.93 -49.25 -44.98
C ILE A 32 24.29 -48.41 -46.09
N CYS A 33 24.50 -47.06 -46.06
CA CYS A 33 23.83 -46.16 -46.99
C CYS A 33 24.79 -45.33 -47.88
N GLY A 34 26.11 -45.42 -47.66
CA GLY A 34 27.12 -44.75 -48.48
C GLY A 34 27.27 -43.23 -48.23
N MET A 35 26.48 -42.62 -47.31
CA MET A 35 26.59 -41.21 -46.97
C MET A 35 27.78 -40.95 -46.06
N ASP A 36 28.33 -39.74 -46.18
CA ASP A 36 29.45 -39.31 -45.33
C ASP A 36 28.97 -39.18 -43.87
N LEU A 37 29.78 -39.63 -42.93
CA LEU A 37 29.54 -39.48 -41.50
C LEU A 37 29.76 -38.04 -41.09
N VAL A 38 28.88 -37.49 -40.21
CA VAL A 38 28.90 -36.13 -39.74
C VAL A 38 29.54 -36.08 -38.37
N PRO A 39 30.47 -35.12 -38.10
CA PRO A 39 31.09 -34.99 -36.77
C PRO A 39 30.08 -34.67 -35.71
N VAL A 40 30.09 -35.42 -34.60
CA VAL A 40 29.31 -35.07 -33.39
C VAL A 40 30.18 -34.13 -32.59
N ALA A 41 29.77 -32.85 -32.53
CA ALA A 41 30.41 -31.88 -31.64
C ALA A 41 30.18 -32.36 -30.19
N ALA A 42 31.26 -32.57 -29.45
CA ALA A 42 31.17 -32.82 -28.02
C ALA A 42 30.51 -31.58 -27.38
N ALA A 43 29.34 -31.81 -26.78
CA ALA A 43 28.74 -30.80 -25.93
C ALA A 43 29.74 -30.34 -24.87
N ALA A 44 29.94 -29.03 -24.77
CA ALA A 44 30.76 -28.45 -23.71
C ALA A 44 30.23 -28.92 -22.35
N PRO A 45 31.08 -29.18 -21.37
CA PRO A 45 30.61 -29.52 -20.04
C PRO A 45 29.83 -28.33 -19.48
N GLU A 46 28.53 -28.49 -19.31
CA GLU A 46 27.73 -27.61 -18.49
C GLU A 46 28.28 -27.68 -17.05
N ASP A 47 28.57 -26.52 -16.50
CA ASP A 47 28.97 -26.34 -15.13
C ASP A 47 28.03 -27.07 -14.18
N THR A 48 28.61 -27.96 -13.39
CA THR A 48 27.96 -28.68 -12.32
C THR A 48 27.46 -27.73 -11.25
N ALA A 49 26.23 -27.23 -11.43
CA ALA A 49 25.44 -26.68 -10.34
C ALA A 49 24.52 -27.80 -9.82
N GLY A 50 24.82 -28.28 -8.62
CA GLY A 50 23.91 -29.06 -7.81
C GLY A 50 23.86 -30.55 -8.17
N ALA A 51 24.58 -31.39 -7.45
CA ALA A 51 24.28 -32.81 -7.38
C ALA A 51 22.78 -33.00 -7.04
N PRO A 52 22.01 -33.83 -7.76
CA PRO A 52 20.65 -34.13 -7.38
C PRO A 52 20.69 -34.75 -5.98
N ALA A 53 20.02 -34.12 -5.00
CA ALA A 53 19.79 -34.69 -3.71
C ALA A 53 19.29 -36.12 -3.91
N GLU A 54 19.98 -37.10 -3.29
CA GLU A 54 19.65 -38.53 -3.39
C GLU A 54 18.17 -38.70 -3.02
N ARG A 55 17.32 -38.90 -4.03
CA ARG A 55 15.91 -39.17 -3.83
C ARG A 55 15.78 -40.48 -3.07
N ARG A 56 15.32 -40.41 -1.84
CA ARG A 56 15.15 -41.59 -0.99
C ARG A 56 14.10 -42.51 -1.63
N ILE A 57 14.52 -43.76 -2.00
CA ILE A 57 13.61 -44.76 -2.52
C ILE A 57 12.81 -45.31 -1.32
N LEU A 58 11.46 -45.24 -1.43
CA LEU A 58 10.55 -45.75 -0.42
C LEU A 58 10.38 -47.26 -0.53
N HIS A 59 10.18 -47.75 -1.75
CA HIS A 59 10.02 -49.18 -2.06
C HIS A 59 10.12 -49.36 -3.59
N TYR A 60 10.18 -50.60 -4.01
CA TYR A 60 10.15 -51.01 -5.40
C TYR A 60 8.79 -51.65 -5.71
N ARG A 61 8.16 -51.33 -6.84
CA ARG A 61 6.82 -51.77 -7.23
C ARG A 61 6.90 -52.69 -8.46
N HIS A 62 6.11 -53.79 -8.47
CA HIS A 62 6.00 -54.70 -9.58
C HIS A 62 5.43 -53.99 -10.82
N PRO A 63 6.02 -54.15 -12.03
CA PRO A 63 5.63 -53.43 -13.23
C PRO A 63 4.18 -53.67 -13.69
N HIS A 64 3.63 -54.85 -13.47
CA HIS A 64 2.29 -55.26 -13.89
C HIS A 64 1.29 -55.48 -12.74
N LYS A 65 1.75 -55.56 -11.47
CA LYS A 65 0.90 -55.70 -10.29
C LYS A 65 1.28 -54.64 -9.27
N PRO A 66 0.67 -53.44 -9.39
CA PRO A 66 1.04 -52.28 -8.59
C PRO A 66 0.93 -52.48 -7.05
N GLU A 67 0.11 -53.38 -6.62
CA GLU A 67 -0.10 -53.79 -5.22
C GLU A 67 1.07 -54.60 -4.63
N VAL A 68 1.91 -55.22 -5.48
CA VAL A 68 3.07 -55.99 -4.99
C VAL A 68 4.28 -55.08 -4.90
N THR A 69 4.73 -54.83 -3.70
CA THR A 69 5.87 -53.96 -3.41
C THR A 69 7.00 -54.74 -2.71
N SER A 70 8.22 -54.26 -2.84
CA SER A 70 9.40 -54.81 -2.18
C SER A 70 10.28 -53.69 -1.59
N PRO A 71 10.84 -53.84 -0.39
CA PRO A 71 11.79 -52.88 0.14
C PRO A 71 13.14 -52.88 -0.60
N GLU A 72 13.45 -53.96 -1.34
CA GLU A 72 14.71 -54.14 -2.07
C GLU A 72 14.46 -54.30 -3.58
N PRO A 73 15.42 -53.91 -4.44
CA PRO A 73 15.32 -54.14 -5.86
C PRO A 73 15.29 -55.65 -6.15
N ARG A 74 14.25 -56.11 -6.87
CA ARG A 74 14.10 -57.52 -7.29
C ARG A 74 13.47 -57.62 -8.67
N LYS A 75 13.59 -58.78 -9.29
CA LYS A 75 12.96 -59.10 -10.54
C LYS A 75 11.67 -59.93 -10.32
N ASP A 76 10.71 -59.78 -11.22
CA ASP A 76 9.51 -60.58 -11.23
C ASP A 76 9.79 -62.00 -11.80
N GLU A 77 8.74 -62.83 -11.86
CA GLU A 77 8.81 -64.18 -12.41
C GLU A 77 9.15 -64.24 -13.90
N MET A 78 9.01 -63.09 -14.60
CA MET A 78 9.30 -62.95 -16.03
C MET A 78 10.64 -62.24 -16.29
N GLY A 79 11.43 -61.95 -15.22
CA GLY A 79 12.75 -61.35 -15.31
C GLY A 79 12.79 -59.81 -15.39
N MET A 80 11.64 -59.13 -15.27
CA MET A 80 11.56 -57.65 -15.30
C MET A 80 11.90 -57.06 -13.94
N ASP A 81 12.61 -55.91 -13.96
CA ASP A 81 12.98 -55.21 -12.72
C ASP A 81 11.79 -54.47 -12.11
N TYR A 82 11.66 -54.50 -10.81
CA TYR A 82 10.71 -53.69 -10.06
C TYR A 82 11.09 -52.22 -10.18
N LEU A 83 10.08 -51.32 -10.38
CA LEU A 83 10.28 -49.91 -10.55
C LEU A 83 10.47 -49.20 -9.21
N PRO A 84 11.52 -48.38 -9.03
CA PRO A 84 11.72 -47.64 -7.79
C PRO A 84 10.66 -46.53 -7.62
N VAL A 85 10.05 -46.50 -6.44
CA VAL A 85 9.15 -45.40 -6.01
C VAL A 85 9.94 -44.54 -5.06
N TYR A 86 10.14 -43.28 -5.46
CA TYR A 86 10.88 -42.28 -4.69
C TYR A 86 9.98 -41.57 -3.68
N ALA A 87 10.52 -41.18 -2.55
CA ALA A 87 9.87 -40.20 -1.67
C ALA A 87 9.90 -38.84 -2.38
N ASP A 88 8.73 -38.36 -2.82
CA ASP A 88 8.63 -36.99 -3.24
C ASP A 88 8.92 -36.09 -2.06
N ALA A 89 9.97 -35.28 -2.17
CA ALA A 89 10.34 -34.33 -1.13
C ALA A 89 9.20 -33.32 -0.99
N GLY A 90 8.31 -33.60 -0.05
CA GLY A 90 7.50 -32.56 0.60
C GLY A 90 6.42 -31.86 -0.20
N ASP A 91 5.68 -32.55 -1.08
CA ASP A 91 4.43 -31.96 -1.56
C ASP A 91 3.29 -32.99 -1.54
N THR A 92 2.39 -32.83 -0.58
CA THR A 92 1.18 -33.66 -0.39
C THR A 92 0.00 -33.18 -1.21
N GLY A 93 0.20 -32.29 -2.20
CA GLY A 93 -0.81 -31.77 -3.07
C GLY A 93 -0.92 -32.56 -4.38
N ALA A 94 -2.12 -33.05 -4.73
CA ALA A 94 -2.34 -33.61 -6.06
C ALA A 94 -2.08 -32.54 -7.14
N THR A 95 -1.16 -32.83 -8.06
CA THR A 95 -0.89 -31.95 -9.21
C THR A 95 -2.02 -32.11 -10.23
N VAL A 96 -2.58 -30.98 -10.67
CA VAL A 96 -3.62 -30.93 -11.71
C VAL A 96 -3.00 -30.36 -12.98
N THR A 97 -3.16 -31.07 -14.08
CA THR A 97 -2.79 -30.53 -15.41
C THR A 97 -4.02 -29.92 -16.06
N VAL A 98 -3.93 -28.65 -16.42
CA VAL A 98 -4.98 -27.89 -17.10
C VAL A 98 -4.47 -27.51 -18.48
N ASP A 99 -5.14 -27.95 -19.52
CA ASP A 99 -4.76 -27.62 -20.87
C ASP A 99 -4.93 -26.14 -21.23
N ALA A 100 -4.33 -25.66 -22.31
CA ALA A 100 -4.31 -24.25 -22.67
C ALA A 100 -5.72 -23.68 -22.94
N GLY A 101 -6.63 -24.49 -23.53
CA GLY A 101 -8.00 -24.06 -23.77
C GLY A 101 -8.80 -23.90 -22.49
N MET A 102 -8.64 -24.83 -21.56
CA MET A 102 -9.31 -24.80 -20.27
C MET A 102 -8.78 -23.64 -19.41
N ARG A 103 -7.46 -23.35 -19.43
CA ARG A 103 -6.88 -22.17 -18.73
C ARG A 103 -7.51 -20.87 -19.20
N GLN A 104 -7.68 -20.72 -20.52
CA GLN A 104 -8.31 -19.54 -21.11
C GLN A 104 -9.81 -19.46 -20.76
N ALA A 105 -10.53 -20.58 -20.80
CA ALA A 105 -11.94 -20.64 -20.45
C ALA A 105 -12.20 -20.33 -18.96
N LEU A 106 -11.31 -20.77 -18.07
CA LEU A 106 -11.39 -20.52 -16.64
C LEU A 106 -10.87 -19.13 -16.24
N GLY A 107 -10.28 -18.36 -17.15
CA GLY A 107 -9.70 -17.04 -16.86
C GLY A 107 -8.58 -17.11 -15.83
N VAL A 108 -7.76 -18.17 -15.84
CA VAL A 108 -6.65 -18.35 -14.90
C VAL A 108 -5.63 -17.24 -15.08
N ARG A 109 -5.41 -16.46 -14.02
CA ARG A 109 -4.35 -15.45 -13.95
C ARG A 109 -3.39 -15.85 -12.86
N THR A 110 -2.12 -15.56 -13.07
CA THR A 110 -1.03 -15.80 -12.11
C THR A 110 -0.40 -14.48 -11.68
N ALA A 111 0.21 -14.48 -10.50
CA ALA A 111 1.07 -13.42 -10.00
C ALA A 111 2.31 -14.06 -9.39
N GLN A 112 3.43 -13.35 -9.43
CA GLN A 112 4.65 -13.82 -8.77
C GLN A 112 4.62 -13.49 -7.28
N ALA A 113 5.16 -14.40 -6.46
CA ALA A 113 5.50 -14.13 -5.09
C ALA A 113 6.74 -13.24 -5.06
N GLU A 114 6.60 -12.05 -4.52
CA GLU A 114 7.65 -11.04 -4.51
C GLU A 114 8.18 -10.84 -3.09
N ARG A 115 9.49 -10.63 -2.97
CA ARG A 115 10.06 -10.12 -1.72
C ARG A 115 10.08 -8.60 -1.79
N ALA A 116 9.21 -7.96 -0.99
CA ALA A 116 9.06 -6.52 -0.98
C ALA A 116 8.67 -6.00 0.42
N PRO A 117 8.89 -4.70 0.69
CA PRO A 117 8.48 -4.11 1.96
C PRO A 117 6.96 -4.13 2.10
N LEU A 118 6.47 -4.64 3.22
CA LEU A 118 5.06 -4.62 3.58
C LEU A 118 4.91 -3.94 4.94
N ALA A 119 4.13 -2.85 4.99
CA ALA A 119 3.73 -2.18 6.21
C ALA A 119 2.27 -2.50 6.54
N ARG A 120 1.94 -2.56 7.82
CA ARG A 120 0.55 -2.67 8.24
C ARG A 120 -0.21 -1.41 7.84
N ARG A 121 -1.32 -1.55 7.12
CA ARG A 121 -2.21 -0.44 6.79
C ARG A 121 -3.45 -0.47 7.68
N VAL A 122 -3.77 0.68 8.26
CA VAL A 122 -4.96 0.87 9.10
C VAL A 122 -5.86 1.88 8.43
N GLU A 123 -7.10 1.49 8.18
CA GLU A 123 -8.13 2.39 7.69
C GLU A 123 -8.82 3.09 8.86
N ALA A 124 -8.88 4.41 8.80
CA ALA A 124 -9.50 5.26 9.79
C ALA A 124 -10.46 6.25 9.13
N VAL A 125 -11.56 6.55 9.81
CA VAL A 125 -12.42 7.66 9.39
C VAL A 125 -11.65 8.95 9.58
N ALA A 126 -11.65 9.79 8.56
CA ALA A 126 -10.93 11.05 8.52
C ALA A 126 -11.88 12.22 8.29
N THR A 127 -11.74 13.28 9.07
CA THR A 127 -12.55 14.48 8.94
C THR A 127 -11.66 15.69 8.68
N VAL A 128 -12.02 16.50 7.69
CA VAL A 128 -11.34 17.76 7.41
C VAL A 128 -11.71 18.79 8.48
N ALA A 129 -10.71 19.44 9.03
CA ALA A 129 -10.84 20.49 10.05
C ALA A 129 -10.06 21.73 9.65
N PHE A 130 -10.38 22.87 10.24
CA PHE A 130 -9.59 24.09 10.10
C PHE A 130 -8.19 23.92 10.71
N ASP A 131 -7.16 24.41 10.03
CA ASP A 131 -5.86 24.64 10.67
C ASP A 131 -5.92 25.90 11.53
N ARG A 132 -6.18 25.69 12.81
CA ARG A 132 -6.34 26.80 13.78
C ARG A 132 -5.05 27.54 14.10
N ARG A 133 -3.87 27.04 13.72
CA ARG A 133 -2.59 27.75 13.88
C ARG A 133 -2.57 29.07 13.12
N GLY A 134 -3.24 29.11 11.96
CA GLY A 134 -3.38 30.28 11.11
C GLY A 134 -4.53 31.20 11.50
N THR A 135 -5.42 30.83 12.43
CA THR A 135 -6.61 31.60 12.80
C THR A 135 -6.22 32.96 13.37
N ARG A 136 -6.93 33.98 12.96
CA ARG A 136 -6.79 35.36 13.44
C ARG A 136 -8.08 35.81 14.09
N GLU A 137 -8.00 36.20 15.35
CA GLU A 137 -9.09 36.83 16.07
C GLU A 137 -9.12 38.31 15.74
N ILE A 138 -10.28 38.79 15.36
CA ILE A 138 -10.55 40.18 15.06
C ILE A 138 -11.11 40.81 16.34
N ARG A 139 -10.36 41.78 16.90
CA ARG A 139 -10.76 42.54 18.07
C ARG A 139 -10.63 44.03 17.78
N VAL A 140 -11.45 44.84 18.42
CA VAL A 140 -11.29 46.29 18.39
C VAL A 140 -10.36 46.73 19.51
N ARG A 141 -9.67 47.85 19.34
CA ARG A 141 -8.81 48.41 20.38
C ARG A 141 -9.48 49.50 21.21
N ALA A 142 -10.57 50.04 20.71
CA ALA A 142 -11.42 51.00 21.39
C ALA A 142 -12.85 50.51 21.38
N GLU A 143 -13.57 50.72 22.46
CA GLU A 143 -15.00 50.45 22.53
C GLU A 143 -15.79 51.28 21.50
N GLY A 144 -16.86 50.72 20.98
CA GLY A 144 -17.68 51.41 20.00
C GLY A 144 -18.84 50.58 19.48
N TRP A 145 -19.66 51.18 18.62
CA TRP A 145 -20.81 50.51 18.01
C TRP A 145 -20.52 50.12 16.56
N VAL A 146 -20.98 48.96 16.16
CA VAL A 146 -20.94 48.51 14.78
C VAL A 146 -22.02 49.24 13.99
N GLU A 147 -21.64 50.13 13.07
CA GLU A 147 -22.57 50.87 12.25
C GLU A 147 -22.91 50.19 10.95
N GLN A 148 -21.92 49.52 10.33
CA GLN A 148 -22.08 48.89 9.04
C GLN A 148 -21.33 47.56 8.99
N LEU A 149 -22.05 46.50 8.73
CA LEU A 149 -21.52 45.13 8.55
C LEU A 149 -21.42 44.78 7.07
N ARG A 150 -20.22 44.54 6.56
CA ARG A 150 -19.98 44.20 5.15
C ARG A 150 -19.90 42.66 4.95
N VAL A 151 -19.38 41.94 5.92
CA VAL A 151 -19.42 40.49 6.01
C VAL A 151 -20.55 40.11 6.94
N ARG A 152 -21.52 39.34 6.45
CA ARG A 152 -22.80 39.14 7.15
C ARG A 152 -22.98 37.73 7.75
N ALA A 153 -22.14 36.77 7.31
CA ALA A 153 -22.29 35.40 7.76
C ALA A 153 -20.94 34.70 7.95
N ALA A 154 -20.92 33.72 8.85
CA ALA A 154 -19.87 32.72 8.89
C ALA A 154 -19.86 31.93 7.57
N GLY A 155 -18.68 31.47 7.13
CA GLY A 155 -18.48 30.79 5.84
C GLY A 155 -18.14 31.74 4.67
N GLU A 156 -18.28 33.06 4.83
CA GLU A 156 -17.88 34.00 3.78
C GLU A 156 -16.36 34.04 3.62
N ARG A 157 -15.89 34.04 2.35
CA ARG A 157 -14.47 34.21 2.02
C ARG A 157 -14.09 35.68 2.03
N VAL A 158 -12.95 35.97 2.63
CA VAL A 158 -12.40 37.31 2.74
C VAL A 158 -10.95 37.34 2.25
N ARG A 159 -10.55 38.49 1.70
CA ARG A 159 -9.16 38.75 1.29
C ARG A 159 -8.50 39.67 2.31
N LYS A 160 -7.18 39.52 2.45
CA LYS A 160 -6.39 40.45 3.26
C LYS A 160 -6.66 41.91 2.87
N GLY A 161 -6.96 42.74 3.86
CA GLY A 161 -7.31 44.14 3.66
C GLY A 161 -8.78 44.38 3.32
N GLN A 162 -9.58 43.32 3.07
CA GLN A 162 -11.02 43.51 2.79
C GLN A 162 -11.75 44.06 4.02
N PRO A 163 -12.59 45.13 3.85
CA PRO A 163 -13.42 45.65 4.93
C PRO A 163 -14.41 44.62 5.45
N LEU A 164 -14.43 44.40 6.77
CA LEU A 164 -15.37 43.51 7.45
C LEU A 164 -16.56 44.27 8.03
N PHE A 165 -16.29 45.30 8.78
CA PHE A 165 -17.29 46.20 9.39
C PHE A 165 -16.70 47.55 9.77
N THR A 166 -17.57 48.50 10.01
CA THR A 166 -17.22 49.85 10.48
C THR A 166 -17.68 50.07 11.90
N VAL A 167 -16.80 50.56 12.75
CA VAL A 167 -17.09 50.87 14.14
C VAL A 167 -17.02 52.37 14.39
N PHE A 168 -18.03 52.94 15.02
CA PHE A 168 -18.03 54.26 15.57
C PHE A 168 -17.55 54.20 17.03
N SER A 169 -16.52 54.93 17.42
CA SER A 169 -16.01 54.99 18.77
C SER A 169 -15.97 56.45 19.24
N PRO A 170 -16.68 56.79 20.33
CA PRO A 170 -16.62 58.15 20.94
C PRO A 170 -15.21 58.52 21.38
N LYS A 171 -14.45 57.53 21.90
CA LYS A 171 -13.08 57.74 22.32
C LYS A 171 -12.13 58.13 21.21
N LEU A 172 -12.32 57.54 20.02
CA LEU A 172 -11.60 57.91 18.80
C LEU A 172 -12.03 59.27 18.31
N ALA A 173 -13.34 59.60 18.38
CA ALA A 173 -13.85 60.92 18.02
C ALA A 173 -13.20 62.04 18.87
N THR A 174 -13.19 61.87 20.17
CA THR A 174 -12.58 62.85 21.10
C THR A 174 -11.06 62.99 20.85
N THR A 175 -10.32 61.87 20.72
CA THR A 175 -8.87 61.92 20.47
C THR A 175 -8.54 62.61 19.12
N ARG A 176 -9.40 62.52 18.14
CA ARG A 176 -9.24 63.24 16.87
C ARG A 176 -9.51 64.73 16.98
N GLN A 177 -10.54 65.11 17.74
CA GLN A 177 -10.77 66.51 18.06
C GLN A 177 -9.57 67.10 18.77
N ASP A 178 -8.95 66.35 19.71
CA ASP A 178 -7.72 66.78 20.38
C ASP A 178 -6.56 66.94 19.38
N LEU A 179 -6.41 66.06 18.40
CA LEU A 179 -5.43 66.20 17.31
C LEU A 179 -5.66 67.42 16.45
N GLU A 180 -6.91 67.65 16.02
CA GLU A 180 -7.27 68.81 15.23
C GLU A 180 -6.97 70.12 15.98
N ARG A 181 -7.34 70.20 17.26
CA ARG A 181 -7.04 71.32 18.11
C ARG A 181 -5.55 71.54 18.30
N ALA A 182 -4.77 70.44 18.47
CA ALA A 182 -3.31 70.52 18.57
C ALA A 182 -2.68 71.06 17.28
N ARG A 183 -3.24 70.72 16.12
CA ARG A 183 -2.81 71.24 14.80
C ARG A 183 -3.15 72.69 14.62
N GLU A 184 -4.33 73.15 15.05
CA GLU A 184 -4.72 74.58 15.07
C GLU A 184 -3.77 75.44 15.94
N LEU A 185 -3.31 74.86 17.04
CA LEU A 185 -2.34 75.50 17.96
C LEU A 185 -0.91 75.44 17.44
N ASN A 186 -0.62 74.68 16.38
CA ASN A 186 0.72 74.40 15.86
C ASN A 186 1.68 73.88 16.90
N ASP A 187 1.22 73.06 17.86
CA ASP A 187 2.01 72.50 18.94
C ASP A 187 2.48 71.09 18.57
N PRO A 188 3.79 70.89 18.26
CA PRO A 188 4.32 69.60 17.82
C PRO A 188 4.23 68.53 18.88
N GLU A 189 4.33 68.86 20.16
CA GLU A 189 4.29 67.88 21.25
C GLU A 189 2.85 67.36 21.43
N LEU A 190 1.87 68.22 21.41
CA LEU A 190 0.46 67.84 21.48
C LEU A 190 0.03 67.03 20.26
N ILE A 191 0.50 67.40 19.05
CA ILE A 191 0.26 66.62 17.81
C ILE A 191 0.83 65.19 17.96
N ALA A 192 2.11 65.09 18.37
CA ALA A 192 2.75 63.79 18.53
C ALA A 192 2.04 62.92 19.57
N ALA A 193 1.63 63.51 20.68
CA ALA A 193 0.90 62.80 21.76
C ALA A 193 -0.48 62.28 21.26
N ALA A 194 -1.26 63.15 20.56
CA ALA A 194 -2.56 62.77 20.03
C ALA A 194 -2.45 61.67 18.94
N GLU A 195 -1.43 61.75 18.07
CA GLU A 195 -1.17 60.74 17.04
C GLU A 195 -0.73 59.40 17.67
N ALA A 196 0.10 59.44 18.70
CA ALA A 196 0.49 58.22 19.44
C ALA A 196 -0.72 57.57 20.13
N ARG A 197 -1.64 58.37 20.68
CA ARG A 197 -2.88 57.88 21.28
C ARG A 197 -3.81 57.27 20.25
N LEU A 198 -3.96 57.86 19.07
CA LEU A 198 -4.75 57.31 17.95
C LEU A 198 -4.17 55.98 17.46
N ARG A 199 -2.85 55.89 17.31
CA ARG A 199 -2.18 54.62 16.95
C ARG A 199 -2.41 53.53 18.00
N ALA A 200 -2.33 53.84 19.27
CA ALA A 200 -2.61 52.91 20.37
C ALA A 200 -4.06 52.42 20.32
N LEU A 201 -5.01 53.27 19.97
CA LEU A 201 -6.42 52.91 19.77
C LEU A 201 -6.73 52.21 18.44
N GLY A 202 -5.71 51.95 17.60
CA GLY A 202 -5.85 51.22 16.36
C GLY A 202 -6.42 52.03 15.20
N ALA A 203 -6.46 53.36 15.30
CA ALA A 203 -6.89 54.23 14.23
C ALA A 203 -5.69 54.82 13.49
N GLY A 204 -5.75 54.79 12.15
CA GLY A 204 -4.85 55.55 11.30
C GLY A 204 -5.13 57.07 11.35
N ALA A 205 -4.17 57.91 10.94
CA ALA A 205 -4.22 59.37 11.07
C ALA A 205 -5.31 60.05 10.19
N GLY A 206 -5.99 59.35 9.30
CA GLY A 206 -6.79 59.95 8.24
C GLY A 206 -8.30 59.77 8.28
N ALA A 207 -8.87 59.01 9.21
CA ALA A 207 -10.30 58.71 9.15
C ALA A 207 -11.07 59.30 10.33
N GLY A 208 -12.26 59.92 10.14
CA GLY A 208 -13.10 60.54 11.20
C GLY A 208 -13.40 59.63 12.40
N SER A 209 -14.48 59.84 13.13
CA SER A 209 -14.90 59.06 14.28
C SER A 209 -15.17 57.55 14.02
N ARG A 210 -15.05 57.15 12.77
CA ARG A 210 -15.28 55.79 12.30
C ARG A 210 -13.98 55.09 11.96
N THR A 211 -13.87 53.81 12.36
CA THR A 211 -12.75 52.93 11.99
C THR A 211 -13.26 51.77 11.21
N VAL A 212 -12.66 51.52 10.03
CA VAL A 212 -12.94 50.35 9.20
C VAL A 212 -12.03 49.22 9.71
N VAL A 213 -12.62 48.13 10.17
CA VAL A 213 -11.93 46.90 10.54
C VAL A 213 -11.82 46.04 9.30
N THR A 214 -10.59 45.62 9.00
CA THR A 214 -10.27 44.82 7.80
C THR A 214 -9.75 43.45 8.16
N ALA A 215 -9.87 42.50 7.22
CA ALA A 215 -9.30 41.17 7.35
C ALA A 215 -7.77 41.23 7.33
N PRO A 216 -7.06 40.65 8.31
CA PRO A 216 -5.60 40.65 8.36
C PRO A 216 -4.95 39.61 7.44
N VAL A 217 -5.70 38.59 7.01
CA VAL A 217 -5.27 37.47 6.17
C VAL A 217 -6.37 37.09 5.16
N ASP A 218 -5.98 36.41 4.09
CA ASP A 218 -6.92 35.71 3.22
C ASP A 218 -7.49 34.49 3.96
N GLY A 219 -8.79 34.23 3.87
CA GLY A 219 -9.38 33.09 4.55
C GLY A 219 -10.90 33.07 4.50
N VAL A 220 -11.46 32.35 5.44
CA VAL A 220 -12.90 32.24 5.67
C VAL A 220 -13.22 32.73 7.06
N VAL A 221 -14.33 33.44 7.19
CA VAL A 221 -14.90 33.80 8.49
C VAL A 221 -15.45 32.54 9.15
N GLU A 222 -14.71 31.99 10.10
CA GLU A 222 -15.11 30.79 10.85
C GLU A 222 -16.28 31.11 11.77
N GLU A 223 -16.17 32.27 12.48
CA GLU A 223 -17.20 32.75 13.39
C GLU A 223 -17.37 34.27 13.23
N LEU A 224 -18.60 34.72 13.28
CA LEU A 224 -18.97 36.15 13.30
C LEU A 224 -19.84 36.40 14.53
N MET A 225 -19.31 37.19 15.49
CA MET A 225 -19.96 37.41 16.78
C MET A 225 -20.48 38.84 16.95
N VAL A 226 -20.59 39.55 15.82
CA VAL A 226 -21.05 40.95 15.79
C VAL A 226 -22.24 41.11 14.91
N TYR A 227 -23.05 42.15 15.17
CA TYR A 227 -24.22 42.56 14.42
C TYR A 227 -24.30 44.08 14.34
N GLU A 228 -24.99 44.61 13.36
CA GLU A 228 -25.18 46.03 13.21
C GLU A 228 -25.94 46.60 14.41
N GLY A 229 -25.45 47.75 14.96
CA GLY A 229 -25.95 48.36 16.16
C GLY A 229 -25.39 47.72 17.47
N GLY A 230 -24.65 46.62 17.35
CA GLY A 230 -24.03 45.98 18.52
C GLY A 230 -22.85 46.81 19.09
N MET A 231 -22.65 46.76 20.39
CA MET A 231 -21.52 47.39 21.08
C MET A 231 -20.38 46.40 21.14
N LEU A 232 -19.16 46.82 20.85
CA LEU A 232 -17.91 46.09 20.95
C LEU A 232 -16.99 46.71 21.97
N THR A 233 -16.39 45.85 22.80
CA THR A 233 -15.32 46.20 23.72
C THR A 233 -13.99 45.53 23.36
N PRO A 234 -12.83 46.00 23.76
CA PRO A 234 -11.52 45.48 23.36
C PRO A 234 -11.27 44.01 23.73
N ASP A 235 -11.95 43.50 24.74
CA ASP A 235 -11.88 42.10 25.20
C ASP A 235 -12.76 41.16 24.38
N MET A 236 -13.73 41.67 23.62
CA MET A 236 -14.62 40.88 22.82
C MET A 236 -13.95 40.46 21.48
N VAL A 237 -14.14 39.19 21.08
CA VAL A 237 -13.82 38.71 19.74
C VAL A 237 -14.97 39.08 18.81
N ALA A 238 -14.69 39.87 17.79
CA ALA A 238 -15.68 40.28 16.80
C ALA A 238 -15.90 39.20 15.72
N ALA A 239 -14.81 38.60 15.25
CA ALA A 239 -14.82 37.52 14.27
C ALA A 239 -13.55 36.68 14.38
N ARG A 240 -13.60 35.46 13.86
CA ARG A 240 -12.45 34.60 13.62
C ARG A 240 -12.29 34.35 12.15
N ILE A 241 -11.08 34.59 11.62
CA ILE A 241 -10.74 34.33 10.22
C ILE A 241 -9.65 33.27 10.17
N THR A 242 -9.93 32.19 9.46
CA THR A 242 -9.01 31.06 9.30
C THR A 242 -8.62 30.89 7.84
N PRO A 243 -7.31 30.87 7.51
CA PRO A 243 -6.85 30.56 6.17
C PRO A 243 -7.30 29.16 5.74
N LEU A 244 -7.54 28.96 4.45
CA LEU A 244 -7.91 27.67 3.85
C LEU A 244 -6.82 27.09 2.95
N GLY A 245 -5.66 27.75 2.84
CA GLY A 245 -4.55 27.25 2.00
C GLY A 245 -3.96 25.92 2.49
N GLU A 246 -4.07 25.65 3.79
CA GLU A 246 -3.81 24.37 4.42
C GLU A 246 -5.00 24.01 5.30
N VAL A 247 -5.27 22.71 5.40
CA VAL A 247 -6.31 22.16 6.30
C VAL A 247 -5.74 21.02 7.10
N TRP A 248 -6.33 20.76 8.22
CA TRP A 248 -6.09 19.54 8.95
C TRP A 248 -7.06 18.44 8.48
N VAL A 249 -6.53 17.24 8.38
CA VAL A 249 -7.33 16.02 8.28
C VAL A 249 -7.09 15.24 9.56
N VAL A 250 -8.13 15.06 10.35
CA VAL A 250 -8.07 14.35 11.63
C VAL A 250 -8.60 12.93 11.40
N ALA A 251 -7.71 11.95 11.48
CA ALA A 251 -8.03 10.53 11.34
C ALA A 251 -8.26 9.90 12.73
N ALA A 252 -9.38 9.24 12.89
CA ALA A 252 -9.77 8.54 14.13
C ALA A 252 -9.27 7.08 14.05
N VAL A 253 -8.06 6.83 14.52
CA VAL A 253 -7.42 5.50 14.49
C VAL A 253 -7.88 4.67 15.68
N PRO A 254 -8.44 3.46 15.49
CA PRO A 254 -8.85 2.59 16.58
C PRO A 254 -7.68 2.30 17.54
N GLU A 255 -7.94 2.28 18.85
CA GLU A 255 -6.94 2.00 19.89
C GLU A 255 -6.19 0.68 19.61
N SER A 256 -6.90 -0.37 19.23
CA SER A 256 -6.33 -1.69 18.90
C SER A 256 -5.34 -1.67 17.73
N ALA A 257 -5.41 -0.64 16.88
CA ALA A 257 -4.58 -0.46 15.69
C ALA A 257 -3.52 0.64 15.86
N SER A 258 -3.59 1.42 16.93
CA SER A 258 -2.71 2.59 17.16
C SER A 258 -1.30 2.23 17.63
N GLY A 259 -1.08 0.98 18.10
CA GLY A 259 0.24 0.53 18.54
C GLY A 259 1.23 0.45 17.38
N GLY A 260 2.08 1.44 17.23
CA GLY A 260 3.03 1.58 16.11
C GLY A 260 2.68 2.74 15.16
N LEU A 261 1.65 3.52 15.48
CA LEU A 261 1.38 4.79 14.80
C LEU A 261 2.45 5.80 15.20
N GLU A 262 3.14 6.37 14.21
CA GLU A 262 4.24 7.32 14.42
C GLU A 262 4.00 8.61 13.63
N VAL A 263 4.57 9.71 14.16
CA VAL A 263 4.64 10.97 13.41
C VAL A 263 5.53 10.76 12.18
N GLY A 264 5.08 11.24 11.04
CA GLY A 264 5.75 11.01 9.76
C GLY A 264 5.21 9.82 8.98
N ALA A 265 4.35 8.98 9.57
CA ALA A 265 3.70 7.87 8.88
C ALA A 265 2.98 8.35 7.62
N THR A 266 3.14 7.60 6.53
CA THR A 266 2.47 7.89 5.25
C THR A 266 1.00 7.50 5.34
N ALA A 267 0.14 8.31 4.73
CA ALA A 267 -1.28 8.07 4.67
C ALA A 267 -1.83 8.39 3.28
N GLN A 268 -2.77 7.59 2.82
CA GLN A 268 -3.56 7.86 1.62
C GLN A 268 -4.96 8.29 2.05
N LEU A 269 -5.37 9.48 1.62
CA LEU A 269 -6.67 10.05 1.93
C LEU A 269 -7.59 9.92 0.73
N SER A 270 -8.81 9.46 0.96
CA SER A 270 -9.87 9.42 -0.05
C SER A 270 -11.14 10.08 0.48
N PHE A 271 -11.79 10.88 -0.34
CA PHE A 271 -13.00 11.60 0.04
C PHE A 271 -14.15 11.24 -0.89
N ARG A 272 -15.32 10.96 -0.34
CA ARG A 272 -16.52 10.64 -1.13
C ARG A 272 -16.91 11.75 -2.13
N ALA A 273 -16.54 12.99 -1.83
CA ALA A 273 -16.78 14.13 -2.70
C ALA A 273 -15.92 14.09 -3.98
N TYR A 274 -14.85 13.31 -4.01
CA TYR A 274 -13.91 13.18 -5.12
C TYR A 274 -13.62 11.71 -5.41
N PRO A 275 -14.56 10.96 -6.00
CA PRO A 275 -14.41 9.54 -6.25
C PRO A 275 -13.22 9.25 -7.17
N GLY A 276 -12.39 8.26 -6.79
CA GLY A 276 -11.22 7.85 -7.57
C GLY A 276 -9.97 8.74 -7.38
N GLU A 277 -10.08 9.84 -6.63
CA GLU A 277 -8.92 10.66 -6.26
C GLU A 277 -8.39 10.23 -4.89
N THR A 278 -7.07 10.01 -4.80
CA THR A 278 -6.35 9.78 -3.54
C THR A 278 -5.33 10.90 -3.34
N LEU A 279 -5.24 11.40 -2.13
CA LEU A 279 -4.27 12.42 -1.72
C LEU A 279 -3.25 11.76 -0.79
N GLU A 280 -1.97 11.90 -1.09
CA GLU A 280 -0.92 11.49 -0.16
C GLU A 280 -0.72 12.56 0.91
N ALA A 281 -0.61 12.11 2.15
CA ALA A 281 -0.36 12.96 3.30
C ALA A 281 0.53 12.24 4.31
N ARG A 282 1.03 12.98 5.30
CA ARG A 282 1.80 12.43 6.41
C ARG A 282 1.19 12.82 7.73
N VAL A 283 1.28 11.91 8.69
CA VAL A 283 0.89 12.19 10.08
C VAL A 283 1.85 13.26 10.64
N THR A 284 1.31 14.43 10.96
CA THR A 284 2.09 15.54 11.51
C THR A 284 2.06 15.57 13.03
N GLU A 285 1.00 15.03 13.62
CA GLU A 285 0.81 15.02 15.07
C GLU A 285 -0.11 13.86 15.47
N ILE A 286 0.17 13.27 16.61
CA ILE A 286 -0.70 12.28 17.25
C ILE A 286 -1.15 12.91 18.56
N LEU A 287 -2.46 13.09 18.71
CA LEU A 287 -3.01 13.69 19.92
C LEU A 287 -2.87 12.71 21.09
N PRO A 288 -2.39 13.17 22.25
CA PRO A 288 -2.16 12.28 23.40
C PRO A 288 -3.44 11.81 24.07
N GLU A 289 -4.57 12.45 23.75
CA GLU A 289 -5.87 12.13 24.32
C GLU A 289 -6.59 11.07 23.51
N LEU A 290 -7.04 10.01 24.20
CA LEU A 290 -7.91 9.00 23.62
C LEU A 290 -9.37 9.49 23.69
N ASN A 291 -10.06 9.46 22.56
CA ASN A 291 -11.51 9.67 22.57
C ASN A 291 -12.21 8.46 23.20
N MET A 292 -12.74 8.66 24.41
CA MET A 292 -13.33 7.57 25.22
C MET A 292 -14.64 7.04 24.64
N GLU A 293 -15.39 7.85 23.89
CA GLU A 293 -16.66 7.43 23.29
C GLU A 293 -16.44 6.50 22.10
N THR A 294 -15.47 6.84 21.24
CA THR A 294 -15.18 6.09 20.02
C THR A 294 -14.01 5.13 20.19
N ARG A 295 -13.28 5.19 21.30
CA ARG A 295 -12.02 4.46 21.56
C ARG A 295 -11.01 4.60 20.42
N THR A 296 -10.76 5.86 20.03
CA THR A 296 -9.83 6.19 18.95
C THR A 296 -8.78 7.18 19.38
N VAL A 297 -7.56 6.99 18.85
CA VAL A 297 -6.47 7.96 18.91
C VAL A 297 -6.61 8.86 17.68
N GLN A 298 -6.51 10.17 17.88
CA GLN A 298 -6.60 11.11 16.77
C GLN A 298 -5.21 11.38 16.19
N ALA A 299 -5.05 11.01 14.90
CA ALA A 299 -3.88 11.38 14.11
C ALA A 299 -4.22 12.59 13.24
N ARG A 300 -3.42 13.63 13.32
CA ARG A 300 -3.59 14.85 12.52
C ARG A 300 -2.62 14.83 11.36
N LEU A 301 -3.14 15.11 10.17
CA LEU A 301 -2.40 15.25 8.94
C LEU A 301 -2.59 16.67 8.43
N THR A 302 -1.52 17.34 8.01
CA THR A 302 -1.61 18.66 7.38
C THR A 302 -1.60 18.47 5.87
N VAL A 303 -2.61 19.04 5.20
CA VAL A 303 -2.82 18.87 3.76
C VAL A 303 -2.91 20.22 3.09
N ALA A 304 -2.13 20.42 2.04
CA ALA A 304 -2.21 21.61 1.19
C ALA A 304 -3.58 21.66 0.48
N ASN A 305 -4.21 22.83 0.49
CA ASN A 305 -5.56 23.06 -0.05
C ASN A 305 -5.63 24.37 -0.83
N ALA A 306 -4.69 24.58 -1.76
CA ALA A 306 -4.56 25.82 -2.51
C ALA A 306 -5.85 26.21 -3.25
N ASP A 307 -6.55 25.22 -3.81
CA ASP A 307 -7.81 25.42 -4.55
C ASP A 307 -9.03 25.51 -3.63
N ALA A 308 -8.83 25.39 -2.32
CA ALA A 308 -9.89 25.34 -1.31
C ALA A 308 -11.00 24.32 -1.63
N ARG A 309 -10.61 23.16 -2.21
CA ARG A 309 -11.51 22.04 -2.53
C ARG A 309 -11.91 21.29 -1.26
N LEU A 310 -10.94 21.05 -0.36
CA LEU A 310 -11.21 20.46 0.93
C LEU A 310 -11.88 21.48 1.84
N ARG A 311 -13.08 21.17 2.28
CA ARG A 311 -13.86 22.02 3.17
C ARG A 311 -13.93 21.39 4.55
N PRO A 312 -13.69 22.15 5.63
CA PRO A 312 -13.91 21.66 6.99
C PRO A 312 -15.29 21.03 7.14
N GLY A 313 -15.35 19.89 7.83
CA GLY A 313 -16.55 19.06 7.91
C GLY A 313 -16.69 17.96 6.87
N MET A 314 -15.87 17.96 5.80
CA MET A 314 -15.83 16.82 4.88
C MET A 314 -15.32 15.57 5.57
N VAL A 315 -15.95 14.43 5.26
CA VAL A 315 -15.59 13.12 5.79
C VAL A 315 -15.03 12.25 4.66
N GLY A 316 -13.97 11.53 4.97
CA GLY A 316 -13.27 10.59 4.09
C GLY A 316 -12.69 9.43 4.86
N THR A 317 -11.80 8.69 4.22
CA THR A 317 -11.02 7.60 4.80
C THR A 317 -9.53 7.93 4.70
N ALA A 318 -8.80 7.67 5.76
CA ALA A 318 -7.35 7.70 5.80
C ALA A 318 -6.82 6.27 5.94
N ALA A 319 -6.09 5.79 4.95
CA ALA A 319 -5.34 4.54 5.02
C ALA A 319 -3.91 4.87 5.45
N ILE A 320 -3.59 4.65 6.72
CA ILE A 320 -2.32 5.04 7.36
C ILE A 320 -1.42 3.81 7.48
N GLU A 321 -0.18 3.95 7.07
CA GLU A 321 0.85 2.92 7.27
C GLU A 321 1.34 2.97 8.72
N VAL A 322 1.26 1.83 9.42
CA VAL A 322 1.56 1.74 10.85
C VAL A 322 2.70 0.75 11.08
N GLY A 323 3.68 1.16 11.86
CA GLY A 323 4.90 0.41 12.10
C GLY A 323 5.90 0.45 10.95
N THR A 324 7.03 -0.23 11.12
CA THR A 324 8.08 -0.30 10.10
C THR A 324 7.74 -1.34 9.04
N ALA A 325 7.86 -0.94 7.78
CA ALA A 325 7.80 -1.89 6.67
C ALA A 325 8.90 -2.95 6.82
N ARG A 326 8.54 -4.22 6.60
CA ARG A 326 9.47 -5.35 6.66
C ARG A 326 9.53 -6.00 5.30
N GLU A 327 10.73 -6.40 4.91
CA GLU A 327 10.96 -7.21 3.71
C GLU A 327 10.37 -8.61 3.93
N VAL A 328 9.25 -8.89 3.28
CA VAL A 328 8.54 -10.17 3.40
C VAL A 328 8.22 -10.74 2.02
N VAL A 329 8.01 -12.04 1.96
CA VAL A 329 7.43 -12.68 0.78
C VAL A 329 5.94 -12.37 0.78
N GLN A 330 5.43 -11.76 -0.26
CA GLN A 330 4.04 -11.36 -0.36
C GLN A 330 3.41 -11.78 -1.68
N VAL A 331 2.12 -12.04 -1.62
CA VAL A 331 1.28 -12.36 -2.79
C VAL A 331 0.00 -11.52 -2.74
N PRO A 332 -0.73 -11.38 -3.87
CA PRO A 332 -2.07 -10.81 -3.82
C PRO A 332 -2.98 -11.61 -2.87
N LEU A 333 -3.82 -10.90 -2.12
CA LEU A 333 -4.73 -11.52 -1.15
C LEU A 333 -5.65 -12.56 -1.80
N ASP A 334 -6.05 -12.32 -3.05
CA ASP A 334 -6.88 -13.22 -3.85
C ASP A 334 -6.20 -14.56 -4.17
N ALA A 335 -4.87 -14.67 -4.06
CA ALA A 335 -4.15 -15.93 -4.29
C ALA A 335 -4.34 -16.94 -3.16
N VAL A 336 -4.73 -16.48 -1.96
CA VAL A 336 -4.83 -17.32 -0.76
C VAL A 336 -6.24 -17.88 -0.63
N ILE A 337 -6.34 -19.21 -0.64
CA ILE A 337 -7.57 -19.94 -0.37
C ILE A 337 -7.62 -20.26 1.11
N ARG A 338 -8.62 -19.72 1.80
CA ARG A 338 -8.87 -19.98 3.21
C ARG A 338 -9.98 -21.01 3.38
N THR A 339 -9.69 -22.08 4.08
CA THR A 339 -10.64 -23.14 4.38
C THR A 339 -10.68 -23.40 5.88
N GLY A 340 -11.69 -24.12 6.37
CA GLY A 340 -11.74 -24.52 7.77
C GLY A 340 -10.58 -25.46 8.21
N ARG A 341 -9.75 -25.92 7.27
CA ARG A 341 -8.60 -26.81 7.53
C ARG A 341 -7.26 -26.09 7.48
N GLY A 342 -7.21 -24.88 6.96
CA GLY A 342 -5.97 -24.09 6.81
C GLY A 342 -5.98 -23.19 5.59
N GLU A 343 -4.85 -22.55 5.37
CA GLU A 343 -4.62 -21.63 4.25
C GLU A 343 -3.73 -22.30 3.22
N ARG A 344 -4.05 -22.11 1.95
CA ARG A 344 -3.29 -22.70 0.84
C ARG A 344 -3.24 -21.78 -0.35
N VAL A 345 -2.28 -21.99 -1.22
CA VAL A 345 -2.15 -21.34 -2.53
C VAL A 345 -2.06 -22.38 -3.62
N VAL A 346 -2.41 -22.00 -4.83
CA VAL A 346 -2.20 -22.82 -6.02
C VAL A 346 -0.96 -22.29 -6.73
N VAL A 347 0.09 -23.10 -6.79
CA VAL A 347 1.38 -22.75 -7.42
C VAL A 347 1.37 -23.25 -8.86
N ALA A 348 1.81 -22.42 -9.80
CA ALA A 348 2.02 -22.82 -11.20
C ALA A 348 3.40 -23.49 -11.33
N LEU A 349 3.41 -24.78 -11.70
CA LEU A 349 4.62 -25.59 -11.82
C LEU A 349 5.18 -25.63 -13.26
N GLY A 350 4.66 -24.77 -14.14
CA GLY A 350 5.00 -24.77 -15.56
C GLY A 350 4.21 -25.81 -16.38
N GLU A 351 4.23 -25.67 -17.72
CA GLU A 351 3.59 -26.59 -18.69
C GLU A 351 2.10 -26.86 -18.41
N GLY A 352 1.37 -25.90 -17.81
CA GLY A 352 -0.05 -26.07 -17.47
C GLY A 352 -0.31 -26.95 -16.24
N ARG A 353 0.72 -27.27 -15.48
CA ARG A 353 0.60 -28.01 -14.22
C ARG A 353 0.47 -27.05 -13.04
N PHE A 354 -0.45 -27.37 -12.15
CA PHE A 354 -0.74 -26.61 -10.94
C PHE A 354 -0.74 -27.55 -9.74
N GLY A 355 -0.16 -27.09 -8.63
CA GLY A 355 -0.13 -27.83 -7.38
C GLY A 355 -0.70 -26.97 -6.24
N THR A 356 -1.47 -27.59 -5.33
CA THR A 356 -1.90 -26.91 -4.11
C THR A 356 -0.84 -27.06 -3.03
N ARG A 357 -0.50 -25.96 -2.36
CA ARG A 357 0.49 -25.94 -1.29
C ARG A 357 -0.07 -25.24 -0.06
N GLU A 358 0.11 -25.85 1.10
CA GLU A 358 -0.24 -25.24 2.38
C GLU A 358 0.73 -24.09 2.68
N VAL A 359 0.18 -22.98 3.13
CA VAL A 359 0.95 -21.78 3.50
C VAL A 359 0.56 -21.31 4.89
N VAL A 360 1.46 -20.55 5.50
CA VAL A 360 1.18 -19.80 6.72
C VAL A 360 1.26 -18.33 6.37
N THR A 361 0.13 -17.66 6.43
CA THR A 361 0.07 -16.22 6.18
C THR A 361 0.52 -15.41 7.39
N GLY A 362 0.78 -14.15 7.17
CA GLY A 362 1.18 -13.20 8.20
C GLY A 362 0.39 -11.91 8.12
N LEU A 363 1.12 -10.81 7.92
CA LEU A 363 0.52 -9.49 7.83
C LEU A 363 -0.30 -9.33 6.53
N GLU A 364 -1.53 -8.85 6.67
CA GLU A 364 -2.35 -8.40 5.55
C GLU A 364 -2.31 -6.88 5.46
N SER A 365 -2.11 -6.37 4.25
CA SER A 365 -2.05 -4.93 4.01
C SER A 365 -2.59 -4.59 2.62
N GLY A 366 -3.72 -3.94 2.56
CA GLY A 366 -4.41 -3.63 1.30
C GLY A 366 -4.79 -4.89 0.52
N ASP A 367 -4.25 -5.02 -0.68
CA ASP A 367 -4.47 -6.16 -1.58
C ASP A 367 -3.37 -7.24 -1.49
N ARG A 368 -2.45 -7.12 -0.53
CA ARG A 368 -1.30 -8.02 -0.34
C ARG A 368 -1.35 -8.73 1.00
N VAL A 369 -0.78 -9.93 1.03
CA VAL A 369 -0.62 -10.74 2.24
C VAL A 369 0.78 -11.32 2.32
N GLU A 370 1.38 -11.24 3.49
CA GLU A 370 2.66 -11.88 3.83
C GLU A 370 2.51 -13.40 3.83
N ILE A 371 3.46 -14.10 3.23
CA ILE A 371 3.60 -15.55 3.37
C ILE A 371 4.84 -15.84 4.21
N ARG A 372 4.61 -16.35 5.41
CA ARG A 372 5.69 -16.71 6.36
C ARG A 372 6.34 -18.04 6.07
N ARG A 373 5.58 -18.99 5.54
CA ARG A 373 6.05 -20.34 5.18
C ARG A 373 5.22 -20.89 4.03
N GLY A 374 5.86 -21.74 3.22
CA GLY A 374 5.20 -22.49 2.18
C GLY A 374 5.35 -21.91 0.76
N LEU A 375 6.00 -20.75 0.61
CA LEU A 375 6.23 -20.14 -0.71
C LEU A 375 7.56 -19.41 -0.74
N GLU A 376 8.26 -19.51 -1.87
CA GLU A 376 9.52 -18.82 -2.11
C GLU A 376 9.35 -17.64 -3.06
N PRO A 377 10.22 -16.60 -2.96
CA PRO A 377 10.19 -15.49 -3.91
C PRO A 377 10.42 -15.97 -5.34
N GLY A 378 9.65 -15.46 -6.29
CA GLY A 378 9.74 -15.82 -7.70
C GLY A 378 8.79 -16.94 -8.14
N GLU A 379 8.18 -17.69 -7.22
CA GLU A 379 7.17 -18.68 -7.57
C GLU A 379 5.88 -17.99 -8.06
N GLU A 380 5.24 -18.60 -9.07
CA GLU A 380 3.98 -18.10 -9.59
C GLU A 380 2.79 -18.72 -8.87
N VAL A 381 1.88 -17.89 -8.39
CA VAL A 381 0.63 -18.31 -7.73
C VAL A 381 -0.59 -17.89 -8.56
N VAL A 382 -1.62 -18.70 -8.52
CA VAL A 382 -2.88 -18.43 -9.22
C VAL A 382 -3.71 -17.44 -8.40
N VAL A 383 -4.14 -16.35 -9.03
CA VAL A 383 -4.97 -15.29 -8.40
C VAL A 383 -6.41 -15.30 -8.90
N SER A 384 -6.72 -16.05 -9.96
CA SER A 384 -8.08 -16.19 -10.49
C SER A 384 -8.29 -17.61 -11.00
N GLY A 385 -9.44 -18.23 -10.71
CA GLY A 385 -9.74 -19.61 -11.08
C GLY A 385 -9.19 -20.66 -10.09
N GLN A 386 -8.53 -20.24 -9.01
CA GLN A 386 -7.86 -21.10 -8.02
C GLN A 386 -8.82 -22.09 -7.34
N PHE A 387 -10.06 -21.72 -7.07
CA PHE A 387 -11.05 -22.62 -6.44
C PHE A 387 -11.39 -23.83 -7.28
N LEU A 388 -11.45 -23.68 -8.59
CA LEU A 388 -11.72 -24.79 -9.50
C LEU A 388 -10.55 -25.77 -9.55
N ILE A 389 -9.32 -25.23 -9.58
CA ILE A 389 -8.10 -26.04 -9.55
C ILE A 389 -7.95 -26.74 -8.19
N ASP A 390 -8.22 -26.05 -7.10
CA ASP A 390 -8.20 -26.63 -5.73
C ASP A 390 -9.25 -27.74 -5.58
N SER A 391 -10.47 -27.53 -6.08
CA SER A 391 -11.53 -28.53 -6.05
C SER A 391 -11.16 -29.78 -6.81
N GLU A 392 -10.62 -29.67 -8.02
CA GLU A 392 -10.16 -30.79 -8.85
C GLU A 392 -9.00 -31.53 -8.18
N SER A 393 -8.04 -30.79 -7.58
CA SER A 393 -6.94 -31.34 -6.82
C SER A 393 -7.42 -32.16 -5.61
N ASN A 394 -8.39 -31.63 -4.86
CA ASN A 394 -8.98 -32.31 -3.72
C ASN A 394 -9.75 -33.58 -4.11
N LEU A 395 -10.46 -33.53 -5.26
CA LEU A 395 -11.22 -34.68 -5.78
C LEU A 395 -10.23 -35.82 -6.15
N ARG A 396 -9.17 -35.51 -6.89
CA ARG A 396 -8.14 -36.49 -7.27
C ARG A 396 -7.41 -37.07 -6.05
N SER A 397 -7.09 -36.24 -5.08
CA SER A 397 -6.47 -36.69 -3.82
C SER A 397 -7.39 -37.59 -3.01
N SER A 398 -8.70 -37.38 -3.08
CA SER A 398 -9.70 -38.20 -2.37
C SER A 398 -9.91 -39.53 -3.06
N LEU A 399 -9.98 -39.55 -4.40
CA LEU A 399 -10.06 -40.79 -5.18
C LEU A 399 -8.83 -41.68 -5.00
N GLY A 400 -7.62 -41.10 -5.05
CA GLY A 400 -6.38 -41.85 -4.80
C GLY A 400 -6.29 -42.45 -3.41
N ARG A 401 -6.92 -41.82 -2.39
CA ARG A 401 -7.00 -42.39 -1.03
C ARG A 401 -8.03 -43.54 -0.92
N LEU A 402 -9.12 -43.48 -1.67
CA LEU A 402 -10.12 -44.54 -1.71
C LEU A 402 -9.59 -45.80 -2.42
N GLU A 403 -8.77 -45.61 -3.48
CA GLU A 403 -8.11 -46.71 -4.19
C GLU A 403 -6.97 -47.32 -3.36
N ALA A 404 -6.37 -46.59 -2.43
CA ALA A 404 -5.28 -47.07 -1.57
C ALA A 404 -5.75 -47.72 -0.23
N ALA A 405 -7.07 -47.70 0.07
CA ALA A 405 -7.59 -48.36 1.27
C ALA A 405 -7.54 -49.88 1.11
N PRO A 406 -6.88 -50.64 2.04
CA PRO A 406 -6.86 -52.08 1.97
C PRO A 406 -8.28 -52.62 2.16
N VAL A 407 -8.70 -53.50 1.26
CA VAL A 407 -9.93 -54.27 1.40
C VAL A 407 -9.79 -55.14 2.68
N PRO A 408 -10.73 -55.07 3.64
CA PRO A 408 -10.68 -55.94 4.82
C PRO A 408 -10.71 -57.39 4.35
N ALA A 409 -9.74 -58.20 4.82
CA ALA A 409 -9.74 -59.64 4.60
C ALA A 409 -11.02 -60.21 5.24
N GLU A 410 -11.83 -60.92 4.46
CA GLU A 410 -12.98 -61.66 4.92
C GLU A 410 -12.50 -62.70 5.95
N PRO A 411 -13.13 -62.84 7.13
CA PRO A 411 -12.80 -63.86 8.10
C PRO A 411 -13.23 -65.25 7.59
N ALA A 412 -12.34 -66.20 7.62
CA ALA A 412 -12.56 -67.63 7.31
C ALA A 412 -13.44 -68.31 8.36
#